data_44688ef9264c1d23632cc9749329ba3d
#
_entry.id   44688ef9264c1d23632cc9749329ba3d
#
_cell.length_a   1.000
_cell.length_b   1.000
_cell.length_c   1.000
_cell.angle_alpha   90.00
_cell.angle_beta   90.00
_cell.angle_gamma   90.00
#
_symmetry.space_group_name_H-M   'P 1'
#
loop_
_entity.id
_entity.type
_entity.pdbx_description
1 polymer ?
#
loop_
_entity_poly.entity_id
_entity_poly.type
_entity_poly.pdbx_seq_one_letter_code
_entity_poly.pdbx_strand_id
1 'polypeptide(L)'
;MIAPRSGSGSPGRGGTARSASGLRPRHVTHPSCRLCPRRKEALSPAAIEGTHDSLGELSEVVVEVVHRVRNDPGRLSERWYRGVIAGGLSEERYVETVSVVAHVVAVDTMARGLGLDARPLPRPRAGAPSQHRPAAAKPGGAWVPWLQPADLSDAEADLYPTGRPAANIMKAMSLVPDEVRGFFDLVSHQYMPPLAMRDFSREYRAIGHSQIELLAARVSALNQCLY
;
A
#
# COMPACT_ATOMS: atom_id res chain seq x y z
N MET A 1 -9.30 45.77 5.10
CA MET A 1 -10.44 44.92 4.69
C MET A 1 -9.96 44.04 3.52
N ILE A 2 -9.58 42.78 3.81
CA ILE A 2 -9.15 41.82 2.81
C ILE A 2 -10.24 40.73 2.78
N ALA A 3 -10.92 40.63 1.64
CA ALA A 3 -11.98 39.65 1.43
C ALA A 3 -11.42 38.21 1.39
N PRO A 4 -12.13 37.20 1.90
CA PRO A 4 -11.67 35.81 1.83
C PRO A 4 -11.84 35.28 0.41
N ARG A 5 -10.79 34.70 -0.15
CA ARG A 5 -10.85 33.93 -1.39
C ARG A 5 -11.59 32.62 -1.13
N SER A 6 -12.68 32.43 -1.86
CA SER A 6 -13.39 31.16 -1.96
C SER A 6 -12.49 30.15 -2.65
N GLY A 7 -11.86 29.28 -1.88
CA GLY A 7 -11.19 28.09 -2.39
C GLY A 7 -12.25 27.06 -2.78
N SER A 8 -12.43 26.84 -4.07
CA SER A 8 -13.14 25.67 -4.58
C SER A 8 -12.29 24.42 -4.30
N GLY A 9 -12.52 23.81 -3.17
CA GLY A 9 -11.93 22.54 -2.81
C GLY A 9 -12.48 21.46 -3.74
N SER A 10 -11.65 20.98 -4.66
CA SER A 10 -11.93 19.73 -5.34
C SER A 10 -12.10 18.62 -4.30
N PRO A 11 -13.17 17.84 -4.32
CA PRO A 11 -13.33 16.75 -3.40
C PRO A 11 -12.23 15.73 -3.66
N GLY A 12 -11.38 15.49 -2.66
CA GLY A 12 -10.33 14.50 -2.71
C GLY A 12 -10.89 13.16 -3.21
N ARG A 13 -10.33 12.65 -4.29
CA ARG A 13 -10.70 11.36 -4.88
C ARG A 13 -10.07 10.20 -4.10
N GLY A 14 -10.03 10.27 -2.79
CA GLY A 14 -9.69 9.16 -1.90
C GLY A 14 -10.87 8.20 -1.79
N GLY A 15 -11.12 7.42 -2.80
CA GLY A 15 -12.23 6.51 -2.79
C GLY A 15 -11.77 5.07 -2.84
N THR A 16 -11.98 4.34 -1.76
CA THR A 16 -12.03 2.88 -1.82
C THR A 16 -13.22 2.46 -2.67
N ALA A 17 -13.03 2.43 -4.00
CA ALA A 17 -13.86 1.64 -4.88
C ALA A 17 -13.86 0.19 -4.36
N ARG A 18 -14.90 -0.59 -4.60
CA ARG A 18 -14.82 -2.04 -4.40
C ARG A 18 -13.63 -2.53 -5.22
N SER A 19 -12.60 -3.01 -4.54
CA SER A 19 -11.49 -3.69 -5.20
C SER A 19 -12.05 -4.87 -6.00
N ALA A 20 -11.53 -5.12 -7.20
CA ALA A 20 -11.88 -6.29 -8.00
C ALA A 20 -11.62 -7.60 -7.24
N SER A 21 -10.74 -7.58 -6.25
CA SER A 21 -10.44 -8.69 -5.35
C SER A 21 -11.59 -9.04 -4.38
N GLY A 22 -12.62 -8.19 -4.22
CA GLY A 22 -13.62 -8.32 -3.17
C GLY A 22 -13.09 -8.04 -1.76
N LEU A 23 -11.81 -7.66 -1.63
CA LEU A 23 -11.16 -7.36 -0.36
C LEU A 23 -11.76 -6.10 0.25
N ARG A 24 -12.07 -6.16 1.54
CA ARG A 24 -12.53 -5.03 2.33
C ARG A 24 -11.60 -4.80 3.51
N PRO A 25 -11.45 -3.55 4.00
CA PRO A 25 -10.59 -3.24 5.13
C PRO A 25 -10.82 -4.12 6.37
N ARG A 26 -12.07 -4.56 6.63
CA ARG A 26 -12.39 -5.47 7.76
C ARG A 26 -11.64 -6.81 7.72
N HIS A 27 -11.26 -7.30 6.54
CA HIS A 27 -10.48 -8.53 6.41
C HIS A 27 -9.04 -8.35 6.93
N VAL A 28 -8.56 -7.12 6.94
CA VAL A 28 -7.20 -6.77 7.41
C VAL A 28 -7.15 -6.59 8.92
N THR A 29 -8.27 -6.23 9.56
CA THR A 29 -8.32 -5.87 10.99
C THR A 29 -8.45 -7.06 11.96
N HIS A 30 -8.47 -8.31 11.47
CA HIS A 30 -8.63 -9.50 12.33
C HIS A 30 -7.38 -9.71 13.22
N PRO A 31 -7.43 -9.40 14.54
CA PRO A 31 -6.22 -9.27 15.35
C PRO A 31 -5.71 -10.60 15.95
N SER A 32 -6.45 -11.70 15.85
CA SER A 32 -6.24 -12.88 16.71
C SER A 32 -5.83 -14.16 15.95
N CYS A 33 -5.27 -14.04 14.76
CA CYS A 33 -4.84 -15.22 14.01
C CYS A 33 -3.74 -15.99 14.75
N ARG A 34 -4.02 -17.25 15.12
CA ARG A 34 -3.09 -18.12 15.86
C ARG A 34 -1.87 -18.57 15.05
N LEU A 35 -2.00 -18.63 13.74
CA LEU A 35 -0.91 -19.04 12.83
C LEU A 35 0.15 -17.95 12.67
N CYS A 36 -0.25 -16.66 12.63
CA CYS A 36 0.67 -15.55 12.38
C CYS A 36 1.83 -15.45 13.38
N PRO A 37 1.62 -15.49 14.73
CA PRO A 37 2.72 -15.47 15.69
C PRO A 37 3.66 -16.66 15.52
N ARG A 38 3.12 -17.85 15.36
CA ARG A 38 3.92 -19.09 15.17
C ARG A 38 4.83 -18.97 13.94
N ARG A 39 4.30 -18.49 12.82
CA ARG A 39 5.09 -18.26 11.60
C ARG A 39 6.12 -17.15 11.77
N LYS A 40 5.77 -16.08 12.49
CA LYS A 40 6.67 -14.95 12.74
C LYS A 40 7.86 -15.33 13.62
N GLU A 41 7.67 -16.23 14.59
CA GLU A 41 8.73 -16.72 15.49
C GLU A 41 9.60 -17.81 14.85
N ALA A 42 9.09 -18.51 13.84
CA ALA A 42 9.81 -19.59 13.19
C ALA A 42 10.96 -19.07 12.31
N LEU A 43 12.06 -19.83 12.23
CA LEU A 43 13.17 -19.56 11.31
C LEU A 43 12.69 -19.59 9.83
N SER A 44 11.81 -20.54 9.51
CA SER A 44 11.17 -20.63 8.19
C SER A 44 9.65 -20.56 8.35
N PRO A 45 9.01 -19.44 8.02
CA PRO A 45 7.56 -19.32 8.09
C PRO A 45 6.80 -20.35 7.25
N ALA A 46 7.38 -20.75 6.11
CA ALA A 46 6.77 -21.74 5.20
C ALA A 46 6.74 -23.15 5.76
N ALA A 47 7.59 -23.48 6.76
CA ALA A 47 7.61 -24.77 7.42
C ALA A 47 6.49 -24.95 8.47
N ILE A 48 5.81 -23.85 8.84
CA ILE A 48 4.72 -23.90 9.82
C ILE A 48 3.40 -24.06 9.09
N GLU A 49 2.87 -25.28 9.13
CA GLU A 49 1.57 -25.61 8.56
C GLU A 49 0.41 -25.06 9.40
N GLY A 50 -0.72 -24.84 8.73
CA GLY A 50 -1.97 -24.38 9.31
C GLY A 50 -2.72 -23.43 8.40
N THR A 51 -3.94 -23.10 8.80
CA THR A 51 -4.81 -22.13 8.12
C THR A 51 -4.88 -20.85 8.91
N HIS A 52 -4.93 -19.71 8.19
CA HIS A 52 -5.20 -18.43 8.82
C HIS A 52 -6.66 -18.30 9.22
N ASP A 53 -6.91 -17.58 10.31
CA ASP A 53 -8.26 -17.19 10.69
C ASP A 53 -8.82 -16.24 9.61
N SER A 54 -10.07 -16.43 9.23
CA SER A 54 -10.73 -15.61 8.21
C SER A 54 -12.22 -15.44 8.51
N LEU A 55 -12.83 -14.45 7.86
CA LEU A 55 -14.28 -14.27 7.90
C LEU A 55 -15.04 -15.19 6.92
N GLY A 56 -14.34 -16.07 6.21
CA GLY A 56 -14.93 -16.98 5.22
C GLY A 56 -15.40 -16.33 3.92
N GLU A 57 -15.07 -15.05 3.71
CA GLU A 57 -15.53 -14.28 2.53
C GLU A 57 -14.48 -14.22 1.40
N LEU A 58 -13.24 -14.58 1.70
CA LEU A 58 -12.12 -14.53 0.77
C LEU A 58 -11.57 -15.93 0.51
N SER A 59 -11.00 -16.14 -0.66
CA SER A 59 -10.25 -17.36 -0.94
C SER A 59 -9.02 -17.48 -0.05
N GLU A 60 -8.60 -18.70 0.22
CA GLU A 60 -7.44 -18.98 1.10
C GLU A 60 -6.16 -18.27 0.65
N VAL A 61 -5.94 -18.17 -0.66
CA VAL A 61 -4.77 -17.49 -1.22
C VAL A 61 -4.79 -15.98 -0.93
N VAL A 62 -5.95 -15.33 -0.98
CA VAL A 62 -6.07 -13.91 -0.60
C VAL A 62 -5.88 -13.73 0.89
N VAL A 63 -6.44 -14.63 1.71
CA VAL A 63 -6.25 -14.63 3.18
C VAL A 63 -4.76 -14.78 3.53
N GLU A 64 -4.04 -15.70 2.87
CA GLU A 64 -2.59 -15.86 3.04
C GLU A 64 -1.84 -14.54 2.74
N VAL A 65 -2.15 -13.87 1.62
CA VAL A 65 -1.53 -12.58 1.26
C VAL A 65 -1.79 -11.52 2.33
N VAL A 66 -3.04 -11.35 2.74
CA VAL A 66 -3.43 -10.38 3.78
C VAL A 66 -2.62 -10.59 5.05
N HIS A 67 -2.57 -11.82 5.56
CA HIS A 67 -1.90 -12.13 6.82
C HIS A 67 -0.38 -11.97 6.72
N ARG A 68 0.23 -12.42 5.63
CA ARG A 68 1.68 -12.32 5.44
C ARG A 68 2.14 -10.88 5.25
N VAL A 69 1.46 -10.13 4.39
CA VAL A 69 1.81 -8.72 4.14
C VAL A 69 1.60 -7.88 5.40
N ARG A 70 0.55 -8.15 6.18
CA ARG A 70 0.28 -7.41 7.42
C ARG A 70 1.30 -7.69 8.53
N ASN A 71 1.63 -8.97 8.75
CA ASN A 71 2.31 -9.39 9.98
C ASN A 71 3.80 -9.66 9.82
N ASP A 72 4.25 -9.96 8.59
CA ASP A 72 5.63 -10.39 8.33
C ASP A 72 6.12 -10.01 6.92
N PRO A 73 5.98 -8.72 6.52
CA PRO A 73 6.34 -8.29 5.17
C PRO A 73 7.84 -8.42 4.88
N GLY A 74 8.71 -8.29 5.89
CA GLY A 74 10.17 -8.35 5.72
C GLY A 74 10.70 -9.74 5.32
N ARG A 75 9.88 -10.80 5.44
CA ARG A 75 10.27 -12.18 5.07
C ARG A 75 9.44 -12.76 3.94
N LEU A 76 8.84 -11.91 3.13
CA LEU A 76 8.25 -12.33 1.86
C LEU A 76 9.38 -12.69 0.88
N SER A 77 9.14 -13.68 0.03
CA SER A 77 10.11 -14.13 -0.97
C SER A 77 9.44 -14.26 -2.33
N GLU A 78 10.24 -14.19 -3.39
CA GLU A 78 9.75 -14.41 -4.75
C GLU A 78 9.11 -15.81 -4.91
N ARG A 79 9.67 -16.82 -4.25
CA ARG A 79 9.08 -18.17 -4.23
C ARG A 79 7.67 -18.17 -3.63
N TRP A 80 7.47 -17.45 -2.53
CA TRP A 80 6.14 -17.31 -1.93
C TRP A 80 5.19 -16.58 -2.88
N TYR A 81 5.61 -15.45 -3.46
CA TYR A 81 4.82 -14.71 -4.44
C TYR A 81 4.41 -15.60 -5.62
N ARG A 82 5.35 -16.33 -6.22
CA ARG A 82 5.05 -17.26 -7.32
C ARG A 82 4.07 -18.35 -6.92
N GLY A 83 4.14 -18.84 -5.68
CA GLY A 83 3.16 -19.77 -5.11
C GLY A 83 1.76 -19.17 -5.00
N VAL A 84 1.66 -17.91 -4.59
CA VAL A 84 0.39 -17.16 -4.53
C VAL A 84 -0.24 -17.02 -5.93
N ILE A 85 0.55 -16.65 -6.94
CA ILE A 85 0.05 -16.52 -8.31
C ILE A 85 -0.35 -17.89 -8.89
N ALA A 86 0.46 -18.92 -8.66
CA ALA A 86 0.12 -20.29 -9.07
C ALA A 86 -1.13 -20.84 -8.36
N GLY A 87 -1.43 -20.34 -7.15
CA GLY A 87 -2.65 -20.62 -6.39
C GLY A 87 -3.90 -19.92 -6.93
N GLY A 88 -3.81 -19.21 -8.06
CA GLY A 88 -4.94 -18.62 -8.78
C GLY A 88 -5.22 -17.14 -8.47
N LEU A 89 -4.32 -16.44 -7.77
CA LEU A 89 -4.43 -14.98 -7.60
C LEU A 89 -3.79 -14.29 -8.81
N SER A 90 -4.53 -13.40 -9.49
CA SER A 90 -3.93 -12.58 -10.54
C SER A 90 -2.96 -11.53 -9.97
N GLU A 91 -2.04 -11.06 -10.79
CA GLU A 91 -1.05 -10.04 -10.39
C GLU A 91 -1.74 -8.73 -9.97
N GLU A 92 -2.80 -8.32 -10.66
CA GLU A 92 -3.58 -7.12 -10.33
C GLU A 92 -4.25 -7.28 -8.97
N ARG A 93 -4.90 -8.42 -8.73
CA ARG A 93 -5.55 -8.70 -7.43
C ARG A 93 -4.54 -8.80 -6.29
N TYR A 94 -3.33 -9.28 -6.58
CA TYR A 94 -2.24 -9.24 -5.62
C TYR A 94 -1.87 -7.80 -5.26
N VAL A 95 -1.68 -6.93 -6.26
CA VAL A 95 -1.36 -5.50 -6.04
C VAL A 95 -2.47 -4.80 -5.27
N GLU A 96 -3.74 -4.99 -5.65
CA GLU A 96 -4.88 -4.45 -4.91
C GLU A 96 -4.90 -4.94 -3.45
N THR A 97 -4.63 -6.23 -3.23
CA THR A 97 -4.60 -6.80 -1.88
C THR A 97 -3.51 -6.16 -1.04
N VAL A 98 -2.30 -6.04 -1.58
CA VAL A 98 -1.17 -5.37 -0.90
C VAL A 98 -1.51 -3.91 -0.58
N SER A 99 -2.10 -3.20 -1.53
CA SER A 99 -2.49 -1.80 -1.35
C SER A 99 -3.52 -1.62 -0.24
N VAL A 100 -4.59 -2.42 -0.24
CA VAL A 100 -5.61 -2.35 0.84
C VAL A 100 -4.98 -2.63 2.20
N VAL A 101 -4.10 -3.63 2.30
CA VAL A 101 -3.40 -3.94 3.56
C VAL A 101 -2.54 -2.75 3.99
N ALA A 102 -1.76 -2.17 3.07
CA ALA A 102 -0.89 -1.02 3.35
C ALA A 102 -1.68 0.19 3.85
N HIS A 103 -2.79 0.54 3.20
CA HIS A 103 -3.66 1.64 3.62
C HIS A 103 -4.25 1.42 5.03
N VAL A 104 -4.80 0.26 5.29
CA VAL A 104 -5.41 -0.05 6.60
C VAL A 104 -4.34 -0.02 7.69
N VAL A 105 -3.19 -0.67 7.47
CA VAL A 105 -2.10 -0.70 8.46
C VAL A 105 -1.56 0.71 8.72
N ALA A 106 -1.40 1.55 7.69
CA ALA A 106 -0.92 2.91 7.85
C ALA A 106 -1.88 3.76 8.69
N VAL A 107 -3.18 3.71 8.40
CA VAL A 107 -4.20 4.46 9.14
C VAL A 107 -4.33 3.97 10.58
N ASP A 108 -4.38 2.65 10.80
CA ASP A 108 -4.49 2.06 12.13
C ASP A 108 -3.24 2.33 12.98
N THR A 109 -2.06 2.29 12.38
CA THR A 109 -0.80 2.58 13.08
C THR A 109 -0.73 4.04 13.49
N MET A 110 -1.14 4.95 12.61
CA MET A 110 -1.20 6.36 12.94
C MET A 110 -2.20 6.65 14.07
N ALA A 111 -3.41 6.10 13.98
CA ALA A 111 -4.43 6.27 15.03
C ALA A 111 -3.90 5.78 16.39
N ARG A 112 -3.31 4.58 16.41
CA ARG A 112 -2.71 4.01 17.62
C ARG A 112 -1.56 4.86 18.16
N GLY A 113 -0.69 5.37 17.29
CA GLY A 113 0.43 6.24 17.67
C GLY A 113 -0.03 7.58 18.28
N LEU A 114 -1.22 8.03 17.92
CA LEU A 114 -1.87 9.23 18.48
C LEU A 114 -2.75 8.92 19.71
N GLY A 115 -2.82 7.67 20.15
CA GLY A 115 -3.72 7.27 21.25
C GLY A 115 -5.20 7.34 20.89
N LEU A 116 -5.53 7.28 19.61
CA LEU A 116 -6.91 7.31 19.12
C LEU A 116 -7.42 5.90 18.87
N ASP A 117 -8.73 5.73 18.95
CA ASP A 117 -9.40 4.50 18.52
C ASP A 117 -9.19 4.26 17.02
N ALA A 118 -9.27 2.98 16.64
CA ALA A 118 -9.22 2.60 15.23
C ALA A 118 -10.31 3.33 14.44
N ARG A 119 -9.95 3.89 13.29
CA ARG A 119 -10.90 4.61 12.46
C ARG A 119 -11.96 3.64 11.91
N PRO A 120 -13.23 4.09 11.85
CA PRO A 120 -14.27 3.30 11.19
C PRO A 120 -13.89 3.07 9.72
N LEU A 121 -14.19 1.87 9.24
CA LEU A 121 -13.92 1.52 7.86
C LEU A 121 -14.72 2.42 6.90
N PRO A 122 -14.13 2.87 5.79
CA PRO A 122 -14.84 3.67 4.81
C PRO A 122 -16.00 2.87 4.21
N ARG A 123 -17.11 3.55 3.94
CA ARG A 123 -18.26 2.91 3.28
C ARG A 123 -17.88 2.52 1.86
N PRO A 124 -18.25 1.29 1.42
CA PRO A 124 -18.04 0.89 0.03
C PRO A 124 -18.73 1.87 -0.92
N ARG A 125 -18.03 2.31 -1.95
CA ARG A 125 -18.66 3.05 -3.05
C ARG A 125 -19.32 2.08 -4.02
N ALA A 126 -20.48 2.45 -4.55
CA ALA A 126 -21.10 1.73 -5.66
C ALA A 126 -20.27 1.97 -6.93
N GLY A 127 -20.16 0.95 -7.76
CA GLY A 127 -19.46 1.00 -9.04
C GLY A 127 -18.77 -0.32 -9.36
N ALA A 128 -18.54 -0.58 -10.63
CA ALA A 128 -17.68 -1.67 -11.07
C ALA A 128 -16.20 -1.26 -10.90
N PRO A 129 -15.30 -2.19 -10.54
CA PRO A 129 -13.86 -1.96 -10.59
C PRO A 129 -13.43 -1.59 -12.02
N SER A 130 -12.44 -0.71 -12.15
CA SER A 130 -11.96 -0.27 -13.47
C SER A 130 -11.40 -1.42 -14.31
N GLN A 131 -10.83 -2.44 -13.67
CA GLN A 131 -10.11 -3.56 -14.30
C GLN A 131 -9.04 -3.10 -15.30
N HIS A 132 -8.61 -1.86 -15.18
CA HIS A 132 -7.59 -1.29 -16.06
C HIS A 132 -6.23 -1.87 -15.72
N ARG A 133 -5.64 -2.56 -16.70
CA ARG A 133 -4.24 -2.99 -16.71
C ARG A 133 -3.49 -2.19 -17.78
N PRO A 134 -2.47 -1.42 -17.42
CA PRO A 134 -1.68 -0.69 -18.41
C PRO A 134 -1.01 -1.64 -19.40
N ALA A 135 -1.20 -1.40 -20.69
CA ALA A 135 -0.65 -2.28 -21.75
C ALA A 135 0.88 -2.32 -21.76
N ALA A 136 1.51 -1.23 -21.29
CA ALA A 136 2.97 -1.11 -21.23
C ALA A 136 3.60 -1.70 -19.95
N ALA A 137 2.78 -2.22 -19.02
CA ALA A 137 3.32 -2.86 -17.83
C ALA A 137 4.10 -4.13 -18.20
N LYS A 138 5.35 -4.21 -17.74
CA LYS A 138 6.28 -5.29 -18.08
C LYS A 138 7.10 -5.75 -16.86
N PRO A 139 7.61 -6.98 -16.86
CA PRO A 139 8.53 -7.45 -15.83
C PRO A 139 9.73 -6.51 -15.67
N GLY A 140 10.21 -6.36 -14.45
CA GLY A 140 11.32 -5.45 -14.13
C GLY A 140 11.96 -5.80 -12.80
N GLY A 141 12.31 -4.81 -11.98
CA GLY A 141 12.97 -5.02 -10.70
C GLY A 141 12.05 -5.45 -9.55
N ALA A 142 10.73 -5.55 -9.78
CA ALA A 142 9.76 -6.10 -8.82
C ALA A 142 9.30 -7.50 -9.27
N TRP A 143 8.64 -8.23 -8.37
CA TRP A 143 8.06 -9.53 -8.73
C TRP A 143 6.81 -9.39 -9.61
N VAL A 144 6.10 -8.27 -9.49
CA VAL A 144 4.96 -7.91 -10.35
C VAL A 144 5.42 -7.08 -11.55
N PRO A 145 4.75 -7.16 -12.69
CA PRO A 145 4.92 -6.18 -13.77
C PRO A 145 4.66 -4.76 -13.26
N TRP A 146 5.39 -3.80 -13.80
CA TRP A 146 5.25 -2.40 -13.42
C TRP A 146 5.46 -1.48 -14.62
N LEU A 147 5.08 -0.20 -14.46
CA LEU A 147 5.33 0.85 -15.45
C LEU A 147 6.67 1.54 -15.18
N GLN A 148 7.42 1.81 -16.24
CA GLN A 148 8.54 2.75 -16.19
C GLN A 148 8.06 4.14 -16.57
N PRO A 149 8.72 5.23 -16.13
CA PRO A 149 8.35 6.59 -16.51
C PRO A 149 8.30 6.84 -18.01
N ALA A 150 9.12 6.11 -18.79
CA ALA A 150 9.13 6.21 -20.25
C ALA A 150 8.00 5.46 -20.94
N ASP A 151 7.28 4.61 -20.22
CA ASP A 151 6.24 3.74 -20.78
C ASP A 151 4.82 4.24 -20.43
N LEU A 152 4.68 5.43 -19.82
CA LEU A 152 3.37 5.98 -19.42
C LEU A 152 2.58 6.41 -20.65
N SER A 153 1.30 6.08 -20.67
CA SER A 153 0.32 6.68 -21.58
C SER A 153 -0.34 7.93 -20.96
N ASP A 154 -1.19 8.61 -21.71
CA ASP A 154 -1.96 9.75 -21.19
C ASP A 154 -2.80 9.38 -19.94
N ALA A 155 -3.26 8.13 -19.85
CA ALA A 155 -4.05 7.65 -18.73
C ALA A 155 -3.24 7.50 -17.42
N GLU A 156 -1.92 7.35 -17.52
CA GLU A 156 -0.99 7.17 -16.42
C GLU A 156 -0.01 8.35 -16.25
N ALA A 157 -0.12 9.42 -17.04
CA ALA A 157 0.82 10.52 -17.06
C ALA A 157 1.04 11.23 -15.71
N ASP A 158 0.07 11.10 -14.80
CA ASP A 158 0.09 11.67 -13.44
C ASP A 158 0.78 10.80 -12.40
N LEU A 159 1.15 9.55 -12.71
CA LEU A 159 1.66 8.59 -11.71
C LEU A 159 3.02 8.98 -11.15
N TYR A 160 3.86 9.64 -11.93
CA TYR A 160 5.22 9.96 -11.51
C TYR A 160 5.55 11.44 -11.70
N PRO A 161 6.43 12.01 -10.86
CA PRO A 161 6.91 13.37 -11.03
C PRO A 161 7.61 13.55 -12.39
N THR A 162 7.25 14.60 -13.12
CA THR A 162 7.87 14.95 -14.41
C THR A 162 9.34 15.30 -14.24
N GLY A 163 10.20 14.84 -15.16
CA GLY A 163 11.60 15.20 -15.24
C GLY A 163 12.49 14.58 -14.16
N ARG A 164 12.01 13.55 -13.43
CA ARG A 164 12.78 12.86 -12.37
C ARG A 164 12.62 11.34 -12.46
N PRO A 165 13.63 10.56 -12.05
CA PRO A 165 13.47 9.12 -11.91
C PRO A 165 12.38 8.80 -10.88
N ALA A 166 11.47 7.88 -11.21
CA ALA A 166 10.52 7.36 -10.26
C ALA A 166 11.20 6.34 -9.33
N ALA A 167 11.06 6.53 -8.02
CA ALA A 167 11.53 5.57 -7.03
C ALA A 167 10.77 4.23 -7.18
N ASN A 168 11.40 3.13 -6.78
CA ASN A 168 10.76 1.81 -6.88
C ASN A 168 9.46 1.71 -6.10
N ILE A 169 9.36 2.37 -4.94
CA ILE A 169 8.12 2.44 -4.16
C ILE A 169 6.97 3.09 -4.95
N MET A 170 7.26 4.02 -5.85
CA MET A 170 6.23 4.62 -6.71
C MET A 170 5.79 3.67 -7.81
N LYS A 171 6.71 2.83 -8.30
CA LYS A 171 6.44 1.87 -9.39
C LYS A 171 5.79 0.58 -8.89
N ALA A 172 5.99 0.20 -7.64
CA ALA A 172 5.65 -1.10 -7.10
C ALA A 172 4.17 -1.50 -7.27
N MET A 173 3.26 -0.53 -7.25
CA MET A 173 1.82 -0.77 -7.44
C MET A 173 1.28 -0.29 -8.79
N SER A 174 2.14 0.13 -9.71
CA SER A 174 1.72 0.76 -10.96
C SER A 174 1.02 -0.15 -11.96
N LEU A 175 1.03 -1.47 -11.70
CA LEU A 175 0.18 -2.42 -12.42
C LEU A 175 -1.31 -2.10 -12.27
N VAL A 176 -1.68 -1.45 -11.15
CA VAL A 176 -3.02 -0.93 -10.87
C VAL A 176 -2.89 0.56 -10.53
N PRO A 177 -2.94 1.46 -11.54
CA PRO A 177 -2.63 2.88 -11.37
C PRO A 177 -3.39 3.58 -10.25
N ASP A 178 -4.65 3.23 -10.02
CA ASP A 178 -5.47 3.84 -8.97
C ASP A 178 -4.94 3.52 -7.55
N GLU A 179 -4.26 2.40 -7.38
CA GLU A 179 -3.62 2.06 -6.10
C GLU A 179 -2.40 2.94 -5.83
N VAL A 180 -1.65 3.30 -6.87
CA VAL A 180 -0.56 4.30 -6.74
C VAL A 180 -1.13 5.64 -6.32
N ARG A 181 -2.17 6.12 -7.01
CA ARG A 181 -2.82 7.40 -6.70
C ARG A 181 -3.32 7.46 -5.26
N GLY A 182 -4.06 6.43 -4.85
CA GLY A 182 -4.60 6.32 -3.49
C GLY A 182 -3.52 6.28 -2.42
N PHE A 183 -2.47 5.49 -2.63
CA PHE A 183 -1.37 5.37 -1.69
C PHE A 183 -0.60 6.69 -1.53
N PHE A 184 -0.27 7.38 -2.62
CA PHE A 184 0.45 8.65 -2.53
C PHE A 184 -0.41 9.81 -2.04
N ASP A 185 -1.73 9.77 -2.23
CA ASP A 185 -2.64 10.67 -1.53
C ASP A 185 -2.52 10.48 -0.01
N LEU A 186 -2.58 9.25 0.49
CA LEU A 186 -2.38 8.94 1.91
C LEU A 186 -1.00 9.38 2.41
N VAL A 187 0.07 9.10 1.67
CA VAL A 187 1.45 9.49 2.00
C VAL A 187 1.59 11.00 2.13
N SER A 188 0.96 11.77 1.24
CA SER A 188 1.01 13.23 1.28
C SER A 188 0.43 13.82 2.57
N HIS A 189 -0.55 13.14 3.16
CA HIS A 189 -1.20 13.54 4.41
C HIS A 189 -0.49 13.03 5.66
N GLN A 190 -0.04 11.78 5.65
CA GLN A 190 0.56 11.14 6.83
C GLN A 190 2.07 11.36 6.94
N TYR A 191 2.76 11.55 5.84
CA TYR A 191 4.21 11.76 5.80
C TYR A 191 4.54 13.16 5.27
N MET A 192 4.86 13.29 3.98
CA MET A 192 5.12 14.54 3.31
C MET A 192 4.65 14.50 1.85
N PRO A 193 4.26 15.65 1.27
CA PRO A 193 4.05 15.71 -0.18
C PRO A 193 5.30 15.26 -0.95
N PRO A 194 5.18 14.52 -2.04
CA PRO A 194 6.34 13.97 -2.77
C PRO A 194 7.39 15.01 -3.19
N LEU A 195 6.98 16.24 -3.49
CA LEU A 195 7.89 17.32 -3.82
C LEU A 195 8.68 17.85 -2.60
N ALA A 196 8.09 17.74 -1.41
CA ALA A 196 8.72 18.16 -0.16
C ALA A 196 9.82 17.22 0.32
N MET A 197 9.75 15.91 0.00
CA MET A 197 10.68 14.90 0.47
C MET A 197 12.16 15.17 0.11
N ARG A 198 12.43 16.02 -0.85
CA ARG A 198 13.80 16.35 -1.31
C ARG A 198 14.17 17.82 -1.11
N ASP A 199 13.26 18.59 -0.53
CA ASP A 199 13.49 20.01 -0.25
C ASP A 199 13.87 20.20 1.22
N PHE A 200 15.16 20.12 1.51
CA PHE A 200 15.71 20.34 2.86
C PHE A 200 15.90 21.83 3.19
N SER A 201 15.53 22.73 2.30
CA SER A 201 15.58 24.17 2.55
C SER A 201 14.39 24.68 3.35
N ARG A 202 13.34 23.86 3.49
CA ARG A 202 12.09 24.25 4.12
C ARG A 202 11.58 23.19 5.08
N GLU A 203 11.14 23.62 6.25
CA GLU A 203 10.50 22.76 7.24
C GLU A 203 8.98 22.70 7.02
N TYR A 204 8.45 21.49 6.91
CA TYR A 204 7.04 21.24 6.60
C TYR A 204 6.22 20.78 7.80
N ARG A 205 6.87 20.44 8.91
CA ARG A 205 6.27 19.91 10.15
C ARG A 205 6.88 20.60 11.37
N ALA A 206 6.35 20.30 12.55
CA ALA A 206 6.89 20.79 13.81
C ALA A 206 8.26 20.23 14.17
N ILE A 207 8.64 19.09 13.58
CA ILE A 207 10.00 18.52 13.67
C ILE A 207 10.72 18.75 12.34
N GLY A 208 12.06 18.88 12.41
CA GLY A 208 12.88 19.15 11.24
C GLY A 208 12.86 18.01 10.23
N HIS A 209 13.05 18.33 8.96
CA HIS A 209 13.04 17.36 7.86
C HIS A 209 14.03 16.21 8.13
N SER A 210 15.25 16.49 8.55
CA SER A 210 16.25 15.47 8.89
C SER A 210 15.80 14.54 10.02
N GLN A 211 15.02 15.04 10.99
CA GLN A 211 14.47 14.21 12.05
C GLN A 211 13.35 13.29 11.52
N ILE A 212 12.52 13.76 10.59
CA ILE A 212 11.50 12.95 9.92
C ILE A 212 12.17 11.80 9.16
N GLU A 213 13.21 12.09 8.37
CA GLU A 213 13.95 11.08 7.60
C GLU A 213 14.68 10.07 8.51
N LEU A 214 15.23 10.51 9.64
CA LEU A 214 15.81 9.61 10.63
C LEU A 214 14.77 8.64 11.21
N LEU A 215 13.57 9.13 11.53
CA LEU A 215 12.45 8.30 12.01
C LEU A 215 12.02 7.31 10.94
N ALA A 216 11.89 7.74 9.68
CA ALA A 216 11.55 6.87 8.55
C ALA A 216 12.60 5.76 8.35
N ALA A 217 13.89 6.12 8.39
CA ALA A 217 14.98 5.15 8.31
C ALA A 217 14.95 4.14 9.47
N ARG A 218 14.65 4.61 10.69
CA ARG A 218 14.52 3.73 11.87
C ARG A 218 13.34 2.75 11.71
N VAL A 219 12.19 3.21 11.22
CA VAL A 219 11.04 2.35 10.94
C VAL A 219 11.39 1.30 9.89
N SER A 220 12.08 1.69 8.81
CA SER A 220 12.53 0.77 7.77
C SER A 220 13.47 -0.30 8.33
N ALA A 221 14.43 0.09 9.17
CA ALA A 221 15.35 -0.86 9.79
C ALA A 221 14.64 -1.85 10.73
N LEU A 222 13.67 -1.39 11.53
CA LEU A 222 12.86 -2.24 12.42
C LEU A 222 12.01 -3.25 11.64
N ASN A 223 11.57 -2.89 10.44
CA ASN A 223 10.79 -3.76 9.56
C ASN A 223 11.65 -4.57 8.59
N GLN A 224 12.98 -4.53 8.74
CA GLN A 224 13.93 -5.25 7.88
C GLN A 224 13.74 -4.92 6.39
N CYS A 225 13.38 -3.68 6.09
CA CYS A 225 13.24 -3.20 4.72
C CYS A 225 14.62 -3.08 4.09
N LEU A 226 14.84 -3.80 2.98
CA LEU A 226 16.11 -3.78 2.23
C LEU A 226 16.15 -2.68 1.15
N TYR A 227 15.08 -1.96 1.00
CA TYR A 227 14.95 -0.90 0.00
C TYR A 227 15.41 0.45 0.55
#